data_83b26a8f484c6baa8a13a73a82a7ccd0
#
_entry.id   83b26a8f484c6baa8a13a73a82a7ccd0
#
_cell.length_a   1.000
_cell.length_b   1.000
_cell.length_c   1.000
_cell.angle_alpha   90.00
_cell.angle_beta   90.00
_cell.angle_gamma   90.00
#
_symmetry.space_group_name_H-M   'P 1'
#
loop_
_entity.id
_entity.type
_entity.pdbx_description
1 polymer ?
#
loop_
_entity_poly.entity_id
_entity_poly.type
_entity_poly.pdbx_seq_one_letter_code
_entity_poly.pdbx_strand_id
1 'polypeptide(L)'
;MVLPLVLRRVSVPTIRQGVKRGVILALLAGAVPIPDIQATRQTPAATAFICPMHPDVVTRTPGTCPRCRMALVPSDPFDAREYIVETAARPSAPVAGRPFRLRLTVREPTSRAVVRELVEVHEKRFHLFVISQDLALYQHVHPEQQPDGSHVIDLTLPRPGVYRLYSDFLPLGGTPQVVPGVLVTAGADPDLAAPLHLTTDTAPHVAGGMRVSLTLPPDGLVAGRDEKLRYHIEDAATGEAISDLEPYLAAFGHTLVLSGDTLHYVHAHPLELLPEPGQPVHGGPDLTFKALLPKAGRYRVWTQLKRRGVVSTVAFTVDVQSPSGR
;
A
#
# COMPACT_ATOMS: atom_id res chain seq x y z
N MET A 1 42.75 -38.65 4.00
CA MET A 1 43.68 -38.52 2.86
C MET A 1 43.27 -37.25 2.13
N VAL A 2 43.93 -36.11 2.45
CA VAL A 2 43.59 -34.77 1.98
C VAL A 2 44.67 -34.40 0.96
N LEU A 3 44.23 -34.12 -0.29
CA LEU A 3 45.12 -33.61 -1.35
C LEU A 3 45.13 -32.07 -1.30
N PRO A 4 46.29 -31.42 -1.40
CA PRO A 4 46.36 -29.97 -1.51
C PRO A 4 46.22 -29.49 -2.96
N LEU A 5 45.44 -28.40 -3.14
CA LEU A 5 45.23 -27.70 -4.39
C LEU A 5 46.45 -26.80 -4.69
N VAL A 6 47.15 -27.06 -5.80
CA VAL A 6 48.29 -26.24 -6.27
C VAL A 6 47.79 -25.09 -7.12
N LEU A 7 47.96 -23.85 -6.65
CA LEU A 7 47.74 -22.64 -7.42
C LEU A 7 48.95 -22.37 -8.33
N ARG A 8 48.73 -22.47 -9.66
CA ARG A 8 49.69 -22.01 -10.67
C ARG A 8 49.59 -20.50 -10.88
N ARG A 9 50.70 -19.82 -10.67
CA ARG A 9 50.90 -18.39 -11.03
C ARG A 9 51.05 -18.30 -12.54
N VAL A 10 50.24 -17.42 -13.15
CA VAL A 10 50.40 -17.02 -14.54
C VAL A 10 51.23 -15.75 -14.57
N SER A 11 52.37 -15.79 -15.24
CA SER A 11 53.30 -14.64 -15.44
C SER A 11 52.84 -13.82 -16.65
N VAL A 12 52.69 -12.51 -16.47
CA VAL A 12 52.36 -11.57 -17.55
C VAL A 12 53.69 -10.99 -18.10
N PRO A 13 53.96 -10.99 -19.38
CA PRO A 13 55.18 -10.42 -19.96
C PRO A 13 55.11 -8.89 -20.01
N THR A 14 56.19 -8.25 -19.56
CA THR A 14 56.42 -6.80 -19.62
C THR A 14 56.89 -6.39 -21.00
N ILE A 15 56.08 -5.56 -21.69
CA ILE A 15 56.47 -4.93 -22.97
C ILE A 15 57.20 -3.62 -22.67
N ARG A 16 58.48 -3.57 -23.04
CA ARG A 16 59.29 -2.34 -23.06
C ARG A 16 58.90 -1.52 -24.29
N GLN A 17 58.32 -0.34 -24.11
CA GLN A 17 58.14 0.64 -25.20
C GLN A 17 59.34 1.54 -25.28
N GLY A 18 59.96 1.58 -26.47
CA GLY A 18 61.03 2.49 -26.85
C GLY A 18 60.45 3.87 -27.22
N VAL A 19 61.00 4.90 -26.59
CA VAL A 19 60.65 6.30 -26.85
C VAL A 19 61.28 6.77 -28.17
N LYS A 20 60.46 7.08 -29.19
CA LYS A 20 60.85 7.89 -30.36
C LYS A 20 60.33 9.30 -30.19
N ARG A 21 61.23 10.27 -30.19
CA ARG A 21 60.90 11.69 -30.17
C ARG A 21 60.20 12.08 -31.47
N GLY A 22 58.92 12.43 -31.36
CA GLY A 22 58.13 13.03 -32.44
C GLY A 22 57.71 14.45 -32.06
N VAL A 23 57.85 15.34 -33.03
CA VAL A 23 57.57 16.79 -32.95
C VAL A 23 56.07 17.00 -32.57
N ILE A 24 55.83 17.78 -31.51
CA ILE A 24 54.46 18.15 -31.09
C ILE A 24 54.07 19.39 -31.91
N LEU A 25 53.13 19.20 -32.84
CA LEU A 25 52.40 20.29 -33.49
C LEU A 25 51.23 20.66 -32.59
N ALA A 26 51.25 21.78 -31.92
CA ALA A 26 50.18 22.28 -31.07
C ALA A 26 49.03 22.78 -31.95
N LEU A 27 47.97 21.95 -32.12
CA LEU A 27 46.68 22.40 -32.62
C LEU A 27 45.88 23.01 -31.45
N LEU A 28 45.74 24.32 -31.47
CA LEU A 28 44.79 25.05 -30.63
C LEU A 28 43.36 24.69 -31.05
N ALA A 29 42.79 23.68 -30.42
CA ALA A 29 41.36 23.39 -30.51
C ALA A 29 40.62 24.39 -29.62
N GLY A 30 39.97 25.39 -30.24
CA GLY A 30 39.01 26.26 -29.55
C GLY A 30 37.87 25.42 -29.04
N ALA A 31 37.73 25.35 -27.72
CA ALA A 31 36.57 24.73 -27.07
C ALA A 31 35.34 25.62 -27.34
N VAL A 32 34.48 25.16 -28.24
CA VAL A 32 33.11 25.70 -28.38
C VAL A 32 32.34 25.25 -27.15
N PRO A 33 31.80 26.17 -26.33
CA PRO A 33 30.97 25.77 -25.21
C PRO A 33 29.75 25.06 -25.75
N ILE A 34 29.60 23.76 -25.44
CA ILE A 34 28.36 23.00 -25.66
C ILE A 34 27.36 23.59 -24.65
N PRO A 35 26.24 24.18 -25.12
CA PRO A 35 25.21 24.62 -24.18
C PRO A 35 24.72 23.40 -23.40
N ASP A 36 24.74 23.55 -22.07
CA ASP A 36 24.14 22.58 -21.16
C ASP A 36 22.64 22.50 -21.50
N ILE A 37 22.26 21.51 -22.33
CA ILE A 37 20.86 21.18 -22.56
C ILE A 37 20.39 20.52 -21.29
N GLN A 38 20.00 21.34 -20.31
CA GLN A 38 19.11 20.88 -19.25
C GLN A 38 17.84 20.40 -19.95
N ALA A 39 17.78 19.11 -20.22
CA ALA A 39 16.55 18.45 -20.60
C ALA A 39 15.56 18.69 -19.45
N THR A 40 14.78 19.75 -19.57
CA THR A 40 13.55 19.88 -18.78
C THR A 40 12.79 18.60 -19.05
N ARG A 41 12.75 17.70 -18.05
CA ARG A 41 11.83 16.55 -18.05
C ARG A 41 10.43 17.13 -18.15
N GLN A 42 9.94 17.28 -19.35
CA GLN A 42 8.53 17.50 -19.58
C GLN A 42 7.85 16.24 -19.03
N THR A 43 7.16 16.37 -17.90
CA THR A 43 6.19 15.40 -17.48
C THR A 43 5.29 15.17 -18.69
N PRO A 44 5.12 13.94 -19.21
CA PRO A 44 4.21 13.70 -20.31
C PRO A 44 2.89 14.36 -19.97
N ALA A 45 2.32 15.15 -20.89
CA ALA A 45 1.03 15.77 -20.67
C ALA A 45 0.06 14.63 -20.33
N ALA A 46 -0.53 14.70 -19.15
CA ALA A 46 -1.47 13.68 -18.69
C ALA A 46 -2.56 13.56 -19.75
N THR A 47 -2.75 12.37 -20.27
CA THR A 47 -3.75 12.11 -21.33
C THR A 47 -5.16 12.08 -20.78
N ALA A 48 -5.30 11.88 -19.46
CA ALA A 48 -6.56 11.80 -18.74
C ALA A 48 -6.41 12.19 -17.27
N PHE A 49 -7.57 12.26 -16.59
CA PHE A 49 -7.67 12.43 -15.15
C PHE A 49 -8.48 11.26 -14.59
N ILE A 50 -7.99 10.62 -13.55
CA ILE A 50 -8.66 9.48 -12.91
C ILE A 50 -8.98 9.81 -11.45
N CYS A 51 -9.99 9.13 -10.91
CA CYS A 51 -10.16 9.10 -9.47
C CYS A 51 -9.18 8.08 -8.85
N PRO A 52 -8.37 8.47 -7.85
CA PRO A 52 -7.47 7.54 -7.18
C PRO A 52 -8.16 6.32 -6.59
N MET A 53 -9.44 6.46 -6.17
CA MET A 53 -10.24 5.40 -5.56
C MET A 53 -11.19 4.68 -6.53
N HIS A 54 -11.50 5.32 -7.67
CA HIS A 54 -12.38 4.77 -8.70
C HIS A 54 -11.67 4.88 -10.04
N PRO A 55 -10.68 4.02 -10.33
CA PRO A 55 -9.86 4.12 -11.54
C PRO A 55 -10.66 4.03 -12.84
N ASP A 56 -11.87 3.50 -12.77
CA ASP A 56 -12.84 3.47 -13.87
C ASP A 56 -13.50 4.83 -14.13
N VAL A 57 -13.39 5.80 -13.22
CA VAL A 57 -13.81 7.19 -13.44
C VAL A 57 -12.67 7.92 -14.12
N VAL A 58 -12.75 8.01 -15.44
CA VAL A 58 -11.76 8.64 -16.32
C VAL A 58 -12.39 9.83 -17.05
N THR A 59 -11.70 10.98 -17.03
CA THR A 59 -12.11 12.18 -17.76
C THR A 59 -10.94 12.80 -18.51
N ARG A 60 -11.23 13.69 -19.48
CA ARG A 60 -10.19 14.43 -20.21
C ARG A 60 -9.85 15.78 -19.56
N THR A 61 -10.61 16.17 -18.56
CA THR A 61 -10.46 17.47 -17.88
C THR A 61 -10.34 17.25 -16.37
N PRO A 62 -9.63 18.14 -15.66
CA PRO A 62 -9.66 18.17 -14.20
C PRO A 62 -11.08 18.27 -13.65
N GLY A 63 -11.32 17.76 -12.46
CA GLY A 63 -12.63 17.81 -11.82
C GLY A 63 -12.65 16.98 -10.54
N THR A 64 -13.86 16.63 -10.13
CA THR A 64 -14.10 15.79 -8.95
C THR A 64 -14.80 14.50 -9.34
N CYS A 65 -14.50 13.44 -8.62
CA CYS A 65 -15.14 12.14 -8.81
C CYS A 65 -16.62 12.21 -8.42
N PRO A 66 -17.56 11.81 -9.31
CA PRO A 66 -18.99 11.84 -8.99
C PRO A 66 -19.40 10.83 -7.90
N ARG A 67 -18.54 9.86 -7.60
CA ARG A 67 -18.83 8.83 -6.58
C ARG A 67 -18.35 9.21 -5.19
N CYS A 68 -17.14 9.80 -5.07
CA CYS A 68 -16.52 10.08 -3.76
C CYS A 68 -16.09 11.54 -3.59
N ARG A 69 -16.32 12.41 -4.57
CA ARG A 69 -15.96 13.84 -4.59
C ARG A 69 -14.47 14.16 -4.48
N MET A 70 -13.59 13.17 -4.46
CA MET A 70 -12.14 13.40 -4.50
C MET A 70 -11.74 14.09 -5.80
N ALA A 71 -10.72 14.94 -5.74
CA ALA A 71 -10.13 15.53 -6.93
C ALA A 71 -9.61 14.44 -7.86
N LEU A 72 -9.91 14.59 -9.15
CA LEU A 72 -9.32 13.73 -10.18
C LEU A 72 -7.86 14.14 -10.39
N VAL A 73 -6.98 13.17 -10.49
CA VAL A 73 -5.54 13.39 -10.64
C VAL A 73 -5.07 13.06 -12.05
N PRO A 74 -4.04 13.76 -12.57
CA PRO A 74 -3.44 13.46 -13.85
C PRO A 74 -2.92 12.02 -13.89
N SER A 75 -3.29 11.27 -14.92
CA SER A 75 -2.91 9.86 -15.07
C SER A 75 -2.86 9.47 -16.53
N ASP A 76 -2.06 8.46 -16.84
CA ASP A 76 -2.22 7.65 -18.03
C ASP A 76 -3.03 6.39 -17.64
N PRO A 77 -4.33 6.31 -17.99
CA PRO A 77 -5.16 5.17 -17.62
C PRO A 77 -4.75 3.86 -18.33
N PHE A 78 -3.85 3.94 -19.30
CA PHE A 78 -3.27 2.80 -19.99
C PHE A 78 -1.87 2.42 -19.45
N ASP A 79 -1.42 3.10 -18.38
CA ASP A 79 -0.16 2.75 -17.73
C ASP A 79 -0.27 1.37 -17.07
N ALA A 80 0.34 0.39 -17.73
CA ALA A 80 0.42 -0.99 -17.28
C ALA A 80 1.72 -1.30 -16.51
N ARG A 81 2.47 -0.29 -16.07
CA ARG A 81 3.70 -0.49 -15.30
C ARG A 81 3.38 -1.10 -13.95
N GLU A 82 4.04 -2.21 -13.63
CA GLU A 82 4.03 -2.82 -12.31
C GLU A 82 5.26 -2.34 -11.54
N TYR A 83 5.06 -1.37 -10.66
CA TYR A 83 6.14 -0.79 -9.87
C TYR A 83 6.69 -1.80 -8.86
N ILE A 84 7.95 -1.62 -8.49
CA ILE A 84 8.65 -2.50 -7.56
C ILE A 84 8.84 -1.75 -6.25
N VAL A 85 8.57 -2.41 -5.12
CA VAL A 85 8.88 -1.88 -3.79
C VAL A 85 10.01 -2.71 -3.19
N GLU A 86 11.21 -2.11 -3.14
CA GLU A 86 12.34 -2.68 -2.41
C GLU A 86 12.16 -2.42 -0.92
N THR A 87 12.23 -3.47 -0.13
CA THR A 87 12.02 -3.42 1.32
C THR A 87 13.32 -3.78 2.05
N ALA A 88 13.70 -2.95 3.02
CA ALA A 88 14.86 -3.19 3.87
C ALA A 88 14.56 -2.87 5.34
N ALA A 89 14.86 -3.80 6.24
CA ALA A 89 14.73 -3.61 7.68
C ALA A 89 16.08 -3.35 8.34
N ARG A 90 16.07 -2.58 9.41
CA ARG A 90 17.24 -2.38 10.29
C ARG A 90 16.83 -2.52 11.74
N PRO A 91 17.34 -3.56 12.44
CA PRO A 91 18.25 -4.60 11.96
C PRO A 91 17.64 -5.43 10.82
N SER A 92 18.47 -6.09 10.00
CA SER A 92 18.04 -6.88 8.84
C SER A 92 17.17 -8.09 9.20
N ALA A 93 17.31 -8.58 10.43
CA ALA A 93 16.46 -9.59 11.04
C ALA A 93 15.74 -8.97 12.24
N PRO A 94 14.58 -8.32 12.04
CA PRO A 94 13.81 -7.75 13.14
C PRO A 94 13.40 -8.81 14.14
N VAL A 95 13.44 -8.46 15.42
CA VAL A 95 13.04 -9.36 16.51
C VAL A 95 11.67 -8.96 17.03
N ALA A 96 10.79 -9.92 17.24
CA ALA A 96 9.46 -9.68 17.80
C ALA A 96 9.53 -8.90 19.12
N GLY A 97 8.62 -7.95 19.32
CA GLY A 97 8.58 -7.09 20.49
C GLY A 97 9.66 -5.99 20.55
N ARG A 98 10.56 -5.95 19.58
CA ARG A 98 11.61 -4.91 19.48
C ARG A 98 11.31 -3.93 18.35
N PRO A 99 11.57 -2.63 18.56
CA PRO A 99 11.45 -1.65 17.48
C PRO A 99 12.51 -1.89 16.41
N PHE A 100 12.12 -1.69 15.17
CA PHE A 100 13.01 -1.72 14.01
C PHE A 100 12.56 -0.70 12.98
N ARG A 101 13.48 -0.27 12.13
CA ARG A 101 13.22 0.66 11.05
C ARG A 101 12.99 -0.08 9.74
N LEU A 102 11.85 0.17 9.11
CA LEU A 102 11.52 -0.34 7.78
C LEU A 102 11.70 0.78 6.75
N ARG A 103 12.45 0.50 5.69
CA ARG A 103 12.64 1.37 4.52
C ARG A 103 11.99 0.70 3.32
N LEU A 104 11.20 1.47 2.59
CA LEU A 104 10.56 1.07 1.34
C LEU A 104 10.99 2.03 0.23
N THR A 105 11.40 1.49 -0.92
CA THR A 105 11.83 2.30 -2.05
C THR A 105 11.05 1.89 -3.28
N VAL A 106 10.20 2.78 -3.78
CA VAL A 106 9.44 2.55 -5.01
C VAL A 106 10.37 2.74 -6.20
N ARG A 107 10.40 1.76 -7.09
CA ARG A 107 11.20 1.81 -8.32
C ARG A 107 10.35 1.63 -9.56
N GLU A 108 10.68 2.40 -10.57
CA GLU A 108 10.16 2.22 -11.91
C GLU A 108 10.66 0.88 -12.48
N PRO A 109 9.79 0.03 -13.07
CA PRO A 109 10.15 -1.35 -13.40
C PRO A 109 11.26 -1.48 -14.43
N THR A 110 11.32 -0.60 -15.42
CA THR A 110 12.27 -0.68 -16.54
C THR A 110 13.61 -0.02 -16.20
N SER A 111 13.59 1.23 -15.78
CA SER A 111 14.80 2.02 -15.50
C SER A 111 15.40 1.76 -14.12
N ARG A 112 14.64 1.15 -13.22
CA ARG A 112 14.97 0.97 -11.78
C ARG A 112 15.20 2.29 -11.04
N ALA A 113 14.86 3.40 -11.66
CA ALA A 113 14.96 4.71 -11.02
C ALA A 113 14.01 4.80 -9.82
N VAL A 114 14.42 5.55 -8.79
CA VAL A 114 13.56 5.82 -7.63
C VAL A 114 12.42 6.73 -8.04
N VAL A 115 11.18 6.29 -7.77
CA VAL A 115 9.98 7.09 -7.94
C VAL A 115 9.85 8.03 -6.74
N ARG A 116 10.04 9.32 -6.98
CA ARG A 116 10.03 10.35 -5.93
C ARG A 116 8.67 11.04 -5.77
N GLU A 117 7.88 11.06 -6.82
CA GLU A 117 6.63 11.79 -6.87
C GLU A 117 5.45 10.82 -6.79
N LEU A 118 4.84 10.78 -5.62
CA LEU A 118 3.60 10.06 -5.36
C LEU A 118 2.48 11.08 -5.11
N VAL A 119 1.31 10.79 -5.64
CA VAL A 119 0.10 11.57 -5.41
C VAL A 119 -0.40 11.32 -3.99
N GLU A 120 -0.83 12.38 -3.32
CA GLU A 120 -1.49 12.25 -2.03
C GLU A 120 -2.92 11.73 -2.21
N VAL A 121 -3.20 10.58 -1.59
CA VAL A 121 -4.52 9.95 -1.56
C VAL A 121 -4.89 9.75 -0.09
N HIS A 122 -6.08 10.19 0.33
CA HIS A 122 -6.48 10.10 1.73
C HIS A 122 -5.43 10.66 2.70
N GLU A 123 -4.99 11.91 2.47
CA GLU A 123 -4.05 12.66 3.31
C GLU A 123 -2.63 12.04 3.40
N LYS A 124 -2.35 10.98 2.66
CA LYS A 124 -1.04 10.30 2.66
C LYS A 124 -0.61 9.94 1.25
N ARG A 125 0.70 9.96 1.04
CA ARG A 125 1.30 9.56 -0.24
C ARG A 125 1.59 8.08 -0.33
N PHE A 126 1.70 7.43 0.84
CA PHE A 126 2.05 6.02 0.92
C PHE A 126 1.30 5.39 2.10
N HIS A 127 0.49 4.38 1.82
CA HIS A 127 -0.16 3.56 2.81
C HIS A 127 0.55 2.21 2.87
N LEU A 128 0.84 1.74 4.07
CA LEU A 128 1.43 0.44 4.29
C LEU A 128 0.53 -0.36 5.23
N PHE A 129 0.07 -1.50 4.76
CA PHE A 129 -0.62 -2.47 5.59
C PHE A 129 0.35 -3.58 5.96
N VAL A 130 0.47 -3.85 7.26
CA VAL A 130 1.31 -4.92 7.81
C VAL A 130 0.40 -5.93 8.48
N ILE A 131 0.36 -7.15 7.94
CA ILE A 131 -0.62 -8.16 8.33
C ILE A 131 0.12 -9.46 8.63
N SER A 132 -0.11 -10.06 9.81
CA SER A 132 0.45 -11.38 10.13
C SER A 132 -0.13 -12.46 9.21
N GLN A 133 0.63 -13.51 8.96
CA GLN A 133 0.22 -14.58 8.04
C GLN A 133 -1.08 -15.27 8.48
N ASP A 134 -1.35 -15.33 9.78
CA ASP A 134 -2.60 -15.86 10.35
C ASP A 134 -3.79 -14.88 10.27
N LEU A 135 -3.59 -13.70 9.69
CA LEU A 135 -4.58 -12.62 9.57
C LEU A 135 -5.17 -12.13 10.91
N ALA A 136 -4.49 -12.40 12.02
CA ALA A 136 -4.92 -11.96 13.34
C ALA A 136 -4.41 -10.55 13.69
N LEU A 137 -3.24 -10.17 13.17
CA LEU A 137 -2.62 -8.89 13.42
C LEU A 137 -2.69 -8.01 12.18
N TYR A 138 -3.10 -6.77 12.39
CA TYR A 138 -3.25 -5.75 11.35
C TYR A 138 -2.72 -4.41 11.83
N GLN A 139 -1.90 -3.77 11.01
CA GLN A 139 -1.49 -2.39 11.19
C GLN A 139 -1.64 -1.64 9.86
N HIS A 140 -2.26 -0.48 9.89
CA HIS A 140 -2.31 0.47 8.79
C HIS A 140 -1.47 1.68 9.17
N VAL A 141 -0.36 1.87 8.49
CA VAL A 141 0.67 2.86 8.83
C VAL A 141 1.12 3.64 7.60
N HIS A 142 1.74 4.80 7.81
CA HIS A 142 2.09 5.73 6.75
C HIS A 142 3.58 6.08 6.85
N PRO A 143 4.45 5.37 6.11
CA PRO A 143 5.86 5.67 6.03
C PRO A 143 6.15 7.08 5.50
N GLU A 144 7.09 7.79 6.11
CA GLU A 144 7.46 9.16 5.75
C GLU A 144 8.50 9.18 4.63
N GLN A 145 8.28 10.04 3.63
CA GLN A 145 9.21 10.21 2.53
C GLN A 145 10.51 10.87 2.98
N GLN A 146 11.63 10.32 2.55
CA GLN A 146 12.97 10.81 2.80
C GLN A 146 13.52 11.61 1.59
N PRO A 147 14.56 12.43 1.78
CA PRO A 147 15.16 13.20 0.68
C PRO A 147 15.68 12.35 -0.49
N ASP A 148 16.04 11.09 -0.25
CA ASP A 148 16.44 10.14 -1.30
C ASP A 148 15.28 9.53 -2.06
N GLY A 149 14.03 9.84 -1.68
CA GLY A 149 12.80 9.34 -2.28
C GLY A 149 12.33 8.01 -1.70
N SER A 150 13.04 7.42 -0.73
CA SER A 150 12.55 6.27 0.02
C SER A 150 11.50 6.69 1.05
N HIS A 151 10.75 5.72 1.56
CA HIS A 151 9.77 5.91 2.64
C HIS A 151 10.20 5.10 3.85
N VAL A 152 10.15 5.69 5.04
CA VAL A 152 10.68 5.08 6.26
C VAL A 152 9.65 5.13 7.38
N ILE A 153 9.59 4.06 8.16
CA ILE A 153 8.76 3.97 9.36
C ILE A 153 9.44 3.11 10.41
N ASP A 154 9.28 3.47 11.68
CA ASP A 154 9.66 2.64 12.80
C ASP A 154 8.47 1.77 13.24
N LEU A 155 8.67 0.46 13.33
CA LEU A 155 7.63 -0.53 13.63
C LEU A 155 8.04 -1.41 14.81
N THR A 156 7.04 -1.91 15.52
CA THR A 156 7.20 -3.00 16.50
C THR A 156 6.15 -4.05 16.19
N LEU A 157 6.59 -5.27 15.88
CA LEU A 157 5.70 -6.40 15.61
C LEU A 157 5.73 -7.34 16.81
N PRO A 158 4.56 -7.66 17.41
CA PRO A 158 4.51 -8.30 18.73
C PRO A 158 4.91 -9.78 18.73
N ARG A 159 4.78 -10.46 17.58
CA ARG A 159 5.03 -11.92 17.48
C ARG A 159 6.11 -12.22 16.44
N PRO A 160 6.89 -13.29 16.61
CA PRO A 160 7.73 -13.81 15.54
C PRO A 160 6.86 -14.33 14.40
N GLY A 161 7.43 -14.39 13.20
CA GLY A 161 6.74 -15.00 12.08
C GLY A 161 6.77 -14.20 10.79
N VAL A 162 5.90 -14.59 9.86
CA VAL A 162 5.76 -13.98 8.54
C VAL A 162 4.67 -12.91 8.58
N TYR A 163 5.00 -11.75 8.04
CA TYR A 163 4.08 -10.65 7.84
C TYR A 163 3.97 -10.32 6.35
N ARG A 164 2.75 -10.17 5.88
CA ARG A 164 2.45 -9.64 4.54
C ARG A 164 2.47 -8.13 4.61
N LEU A 165 3.13 -7.52 3.63
CA LEU A 165 3.14 -6.08 3.42
C LEU A 165 2.31 -5.79 2.19
N TYR A 166 1.46 -4.77 2.24
CA TYR A 166 0.80 -4.23 1.05
C TYR A 166 1.12 -2.75 0.99
N SER A 167 1.91 -2.38 -0.01
CA SER A 167 2.29 -1.00 -0.29
C SER A 167 1.29 -0.43 -1.28
N ASP A 168 0.44 0.50 -0.81
CA ASP A 168 -0.62 1.12 -1.59
C ASP A 168 -0.25 2.59 -1.84
N PHE A 169 -0.07 2.96 -3.10
CA PHE A 169 0.38 4.29 -3.52
C PHE A 169 -0.03 4.59 -4.97
N LEU A 170 0.00 5.87 -5.32
CA LEU A 170 -0.27 6.33 -6.68
C LEU A 170 0.93 7.12 -7.20
N PRO A 171 1.70 6.59 -8.16
CA PRO A 171 2.75 7.36 -8.84
C PRO A 171 2.16 8.52 -9.62
N LEU A 172 2.82 9.68 -9.62
CA LEU A 172 2.36 10.82 -10.42
C LEU A 172 2.33 10.47 -11.91
N GLY A 173 1.17 10.64 -12.54
CA GLY A 173 0.94 10.29 -13.95
C GLY A 173 0.75 8.80 -14.22
N GLY A 174 0.79 7.95 -13.19
CA GLY A 174 0.53 6.51 -13.29
C GLY A 174 -0.87 6.11 -12.83
N THR A 175 -1.05 4.81 -12.61
CA THR A 175 -2.27 4.21 -12.04
C THR A 175 -2.06 3.80 -10.58
N PRO A 176 -3.13 3.66 -9.76
CA PRO A 176 -3.03 3.16 -8.39
C PRO A 176 -2.33 1.80 -8.34
N GLN A 177 -1.42 1.65 -7.40
CA GLN A 177 -0.59 0.47 -7.22
C GLN A 177 -0.78 -0.13 -5.84
N VAL A 178 -0.94 -1.45 -5.77
CA VAL A 178 -0.84 -2.23 -4.54
C VAL A 178 0.23 -3.28 -4.73
N VAL A 179 1.39 -3.07 -4.10
CA VAL A 179 2.55 -3.95 -4.27
C VAL A 179 2.71 -4.83 -3.03
N PRO A 180 2.53 -6.16 -3.16
CA PRO A 180 2.72 -7.08 -2.05
C PRO A 180 4.20 -7.28 -1.73
N GLY A 181 4.49 -7.50 -0.46
CA GLY A 181 5.81 -7.82 0.06
C GLY A 181 5.74 -8.76 1.24
N VAL A 182 6.90 -9.20 1.71
CA VAL A 182 7.02 -10.09 2.86
C VAL A 182 8.09 -9.55 3.81
N LEU A 183 7.76 -9.56 5.09
CA LEU A 183 8.69 -9.30 6.18
C LEU A 183 8.69 -10.48 7.13
N VAL A 184 9.88 -10.92 7.56
CA VAL A 184 10.02 -12.00 8.53
C VAL A 184 10.67 -11.46 9.79
N THR A 185 10.05 -11.69 10.93
CA THR A 185 10.64 -11.41 12.25
C THR A 185 11.31 -12.65 12.82
N ALA A 186 12.48 -12.47 13.41
CA ALA A 186 13.22 -13.57 14.03
C ALA A 186 12.50 -14.10 15.27
N GLY A 187 12.65 -15.40 15.50
CA GLY A 187 12.04 -16.16 16.59
C GLY A 187 11.35 -17.41 16.06
N ALA A 188 11.01 -18.31 16.97
CA ALA A 188 10.23 -19.50 16.65
C ALA A 188 8.74 -19.16 16.85
N ASP A 189 7.95 -19.37 15.81
CA ASP A 189 6.50 -19.43 15.91
C ASP A 189 6.09 -20.85 15.51
N PRO A 190 5.57 -21.66 16.43
CA PRO A 190 5.14 -23.02 16.12
C PRO A 190 3.99 -23.07 15.11
N ASP A 191 3.24 -21.97 14.97
CA ASP A 191 2.08 -21.91 14.10
C ASP A 191 2.42 -21.44 12.66
N LEU A 192 3.69 -21.12 12.37
CA LEU A 192 4.11 -20.68 11.01
C LEU A 192 3.80 -21.71 9.91
N ALA A 193 3.78 -22.99 10.26
CA ALA A 193 3.46 -24.08 9.34
C ALA A 193 1.99 -24.50 9.39
N ALA A 194 1.21 -23.97 10.32
CA ALA A 194 -0.20 -24.30 10.43
C ALA A 194 -0.98 -23.70 9.25
N PRO A 195 -1.88 -24.46 8.63
CA PRO A 195 -2.79 -23.89 7.62
C PRO A 195 -3.60 -22.76 8.23
N LEU A 196 -3.78 -21.67 7.49
CA LEU A 196 -4.66 -20.59 7.91
C LEU A 196 -6.11 -21.09 7.96
N HIS A 197 -6.67 -21.14 9.14
CA HIS A 197 -8.07 -21.49 9.38
C HIS A 197 -8.85 -20.24 9.79
N LEU A 198 -9.38 -19.50 8.82
CA LEU A 198 -10.35 -18.46 9.11
C LEU A 198 -11.69 -19.11 9.46
N THR A 199 -12.26 -18.73 10.59
CA THR A 199 -13.64 -19.08 10.96
C THR A 199 -14.50 -17.85 10.71
N THR A 200 -15.66 -18.03 10.08
CA THR A 200 -16.64 -16.96 9.86
C THR A 200 -17.01 -16.34 11.20
N ASP A 201 -16.93 -15.01 11.25
CA ASP A 201 -17.21 -14.23 12.44
C ASP A 201 -17.81 -12.87 12.00
N THR A 202 -19.12 -12.79 12.13
CA THR A 202 -19.90 -11.58 11.84
C THR A 202 -20.63 -11.05 13.08
N ALA A 203 -20.32 -11.60 14.26
CA ALA A 203 -20.85 -11.10 15.52
C ALA A 203 -20.42 -9.66 15.77
N PRO A 204 -21.19 -8.86 16.51
CA PRO A 204 -20.76 -7.51 16.89
C PRO A 204 -19.47 -7.52 17.69
N HIS A 205 -18.55 -6.62 17.35
CA HIS A 205 -17.27 -6.44 18.06
C HIS A 205 -17.19 -5.10 18.79
N VAL A 206 -16.46 -5.10 19.89
CA VAL A 206 -16.22 -3.88 20.69
C VAL A 206 -14.77 -3.42 20.56
N ALA A 207 -14.58 -2.17 20.13
CA ALA A 207 -13.26 -1.53 20.10
C ALA A 207 -13.40 -0.03 20.40
N GLY A 208 -12.51 0.54 21.22
CA GLY A 208 -12.51 1.96 21.55
C GLY A 208 -13.83 2.46 22.17
N GLY A 209 -14.54 1.61 22.94
CA GLY A 209 -15.84 1.95 23.51
C GLY A 209 -17.01 1.93 22.51
N MET A 210 -16.77 1.54 21.28
CA MET A 210 -17.77 1.39 20.23
C MET A 210 -18.12 -0.09 20.06
N ARG A 211 -19.42 -0.43 20.02
CA ARG A 211 -19.94 -1.72 19.54
C ARG A 211 -20.25 -1.57 18.06
N VAL A 212 -19.62 -2.35 17.25
CA VAL A 212 -19.74 -2.31 15.79
C VAL A 212 -20.39 -3.60 15.31
N SER A 213 -21.53 -3.48 14.67
CA SER A 213 -22.29 -4.57 14.06
C SER A 213 -22.11 -4.53 12.54
N LEU A 214 -21.88 -5.69 11.92
CA LEU A 214 -21.79 -5.85 10.46
C LEU A 214 -23.04 -6.55 9.94
N THR A 215 -23.75 -5.90 9.02
CA THR A 215 -24.89 -6.48 8.30
C THR A 215 -24.49 -6.74 6.85
N LEU A 216 -24.64 -7.98 6.41
CA LEU A 216 -24.40 -8.43 5.05
C LEU A 216 -25.72 -8.44 4.25
N PRO A 217 -25.64 -8.46 2.89
CA PRO A 217 -26.83 -8.66 2.06
C PRO A 217 -27.59 -9.95 2.45
N PRO A 218 -28.93 -9.97 2.33
CA PRO A 218 -29.73 -11.15 2.70
C PRO A 218 -29.31 -12.44 1.99
N ASP A 219 -28.88 -12.34 0.74
CA ASP A 219 -28.42 -13.48 -0.07
C ASP A 219 -26.92 -13.79 0.15
N GLY A 220 -26.27 -13.13 1.13
CA GLY A 220 -24.85 -13.21 1.37
C GLY A 220 -24.01 -12.40 0.36
N LEU A 221 -22.68 -12.52 0.49
CA LEU A 221 -21.73 -11.90 -0.43
C LEU A 221 -21.47 -12.83 -1.61
N VAL A 222 -21.43 -12.29 -2.83
CA VAL A 222 -21.22 -13.06 -4.07
C VAL A 222 -20.01 -12.52 -4.82
N ALA A 223 -19.10 -13.41 -5.20
CA ALA A 223 -17.91 -13.07 -5.94
C ALA A 223 -18.23 -12.37 -7.29
N GLY A 224 -17.42 -11.37 -7.64
CA GLY A 224 -17.56 -10.62 -8.88
C GLY A 224 -18.71 -9.59 -8.86
N ARG A 225 -19.32 -9.33 -7.74
CA ARG A 225 -20.35 -8.30 -7.56
C ARG A 225 -19.87 -7.17 -6.67
N ASP A 226 -20.42 -5.99 -6.89
CA ASP A 226 -20.30 -4.82 -5.98
C ASP A 226 -21.15 -5.07 -4.74
N GLU A 227 -20.54 -5.58 -3.69
CA GLU A 227 -21.21 -5.92 -2.45
C GLU A 227 -21.19 -4.77 -1.45
N LYS A 228 -22.18 -4.74 -0.55
CA LYS A 228 -22.29 -3.72 0.50
C LYS A 228 -22.08 -4.32 1.86
N LEU A 229 -21.07 -3.85 2.56
CA LEU A 229 -20.83 -4.10 3.97
C LEU A 229 -21.45 -2.94 4.76
N ARG A 230 -22.52 -3.18 5.50
CA ARG A 230 -23.21 -2.16 6.29
C ARG A 230 -22.84 -2.30 7.74
N TYR A 231 -22.39 -1.21 8.33
CA TYR A 231 -22.00 -1.14 9.72
C TYR A 231 -23.00 -0.30 10.48
N HIS A 232 -23.33 -0.73 11.70
CA HIS A 232 -24.06 0.05 12.69
C HIS A 232 -23.18 0.19 13.93
N ILE A 233 -23.01 1.43 14.45
CA ILE A 233 -22.08 1.76 15.52
C ILE A 233 -22.86 2.33 16.71
N GLU A 234 -22.69 1.70 17.87
CA GLU A 234 -23.31 2.06 19.13
C GLU A 234 -22.24 2.28 20.19
N ASP A 235 -22.56 3.07 21.21
CA ASP A 235 -21.75 3.14 22.42
C ASP A 235 -21.84 1.80 23.17
N ALA A 236 -20.70 1.18 23.45
CA ALA A 236 -20.67 -0.17 24.00
C ALA A 236 -21.22 -0.25 25.44
N ALA A 237 -21.26 0.86 26.16
CA ALA A 237 -21.75 0.91 27.54
C ALA A 237 -23.23 1.25 27.63
N THR A 238 -23.72 2.15 26.77
CA THR A 238 -25.11 2.64 26.85
C THR A 238 -26.05 2.01 25.82
N GLY A 239 -25.49 1.49 24.72
CA GLY A 239 -26.27 1.01 23.56
C GLY A 239 -26.85 2.15 22.71
N GLU A 240 -26.47 3.41 22.97
CA GLU A 240 -26.92 4.54 22.17
C GLU A 240 -26.19 4.60 20.84
N ALA A 241 -26.90 4.98 19.78
CA ALA A 241 -26.34 5.13 18.45
C ALA A 241 -25.29 6.24 18.42
N ILE A 242 -24.11 5.98 17.84
CA ILE A 242 -23.00 6.93 17.74
C ILE A 242 -23.16 7.77 16.48
N SER A 243 -23.21 9.09 16.65
CA SER A 243 -23.23 10.07 15.56
C SER A 243 -22.06 11.07 15.60
N ASP A 244 -21.05 10.78 16.45
CA ASP A 244 -19.89 11.64 16.68
C ASP A 244 -18.57 10.99 16.19
N LEU A 245 -18.64 10.15 15.14
CA LEU A 245 -17.43 9.68 14.48
C LEU A 245 -16.68 10.84 13.84
N GLU A 246 -15.37 10.83 14.00
CA GLU A 246 -14.47 11.82 13.43
C GLU A 246 -13.90 11.36 12.07
N PRO A 247 -13.61 12.30 11.16
CA PRO A 247 -12.83 11.97 9.98
C PRO A 247 -11.47 11.39 10.33
N TYR A 248 -11.09 10.37 9.59
CA TYR A 248 -9.78 9.74 9.62
C TYR A 248 -9.34 9.49 8.19
N LEU A 249 -8.22 10.09 7.77
CA LEU A 249 -7.72 10.00 6.40
C LEU A 249 -8.78 10.37 5.34
N ALA A 250 -9.40 11.53 5.54
CA ALA A 250 -10.45 12.10 4.68
C ALA A 250 -11.70 11.24 4.49
N ALA A 251 -12.03 10.33 5.43
CA ALA A 251 -13.25 9.53 5.44
C ALA A 251 -13.73 9.23 6.86
N PHE A 252 -14.99 8.82 7.05
CA PHE A 252 -15.50 8.38 8.36
C PHE A 252 -15.04 6.97 8.78
N GLY A 253 -14.26 6.32 7.92
CA GLY A 253 -13.68 5.02 8.22
C GLY A 253 -12.89 4.46 7.04
N HIS A 254 -12.03 3.49 7.32
CA HIS A 254 -11.24 2.76 6.33
C HIS A 254 -11.42 1.27 6.54
N THR A 255 -11.73 0.56 5.47
CA THR A 255 -11.89 -0.89 5.50
C THR A 255 -10.90 -1.56 4.57
N LEU A 256 -10.13 -2.49 5.11
CA LEU A 256 -9.34 -3.43 4.33
C LEU A 256 -10.03 -4.79 4.32
N VAL A 257 -10.22 -5.36 3.14
CA VAL A 257 -10.71 -6.72 2.95
C VAL A 257 -9.63 -7.54 2.28
N LEU A 258 -9.25 -8.65 2.89
CA LEU A 258 -8.20 -9.54 2.40
C LEU A 258 -8.70 -10.99 2.35
N SER A 259 -8.54 -11.64 1.19
CA SER A 259 -8.85 -13.06 1.07
C SER A 259 -7.96 -13.94 1.95
N GLY A 260 -8.46 -15.10 2.37
CA GLY A 260 -7.70 -16.04 3.19
C GLY A 260 -6.42 -16.56 2.51
N ASP A 261 -6.36 -16.59 1.18
CA ASP A 261 -5.13 -16.88 0.42
C ASP A 261 -4.17 -15.69 0.30
N THR A 262 -4.56 -14.52 0.83
CA THR A 262 -3.81 -13.26 0.80
C THR A 262 -3.53 -12.68 -0.59
N LEU A 263 -4.26 -13.13 -1.61
CA LEU A 263 -4.06 -12.70 -2.99
C LEU A 263 -4.98 -11.57 -3.43
N HIS A 264 -6.16 -11.45 -2.78
CA HIS A 264 -7.17 -10.47 -3.15
C HIS A 264 -7.31 -9.42 -2.05
N TYR A 265 -6.87 -8.23 -2.36
CA TYR A 265 -6.84 -7.05 -1.51
C TYR A 265 -7.90 -6.05 -2.00
N VAL A 266 -8.71 -5.52 -1.09
CA VAL A 266 -9.66 -4.44 -1.36
C VAL A 266 -9.55 -3.40 -0.24
N HIS A 267 -9.18 -2.17 -0.59
CA HIS A 267 -9.23 -1.02 0.29
C HIS A 267 -10.48 -0.20 -0.03
N ALA A 268 -11.36 -0.01 0.93
CA ALA A 268 -12.64 0.62 0.73
C ALA A 268 -12.91 1.75 1.75
N HIS A 269 -13.74 2.72 1.33
CA HIS A 269 -14.18 3.85 2.14
C HIS A 269 -15.70 3.88 2.18
N PRO A 270 -16.31 4.51 3.21
CA PRO A 270 -17.74 4.59 3.30
C PRO A 270 -18.33 5.42 2.16
N LEU A 271 -19.55 5.08 1.77
CA LEU A 271 -20.33 5.87 0.81
C LEU A 271 -20.81 7.19 1.41
N GLU A 272 -20.86 7.27 2.72
CA GLU A 272 -21.19 8.46 3.49
C GLU A 272 -20.02 9.44 3.39
N LEU A 273 -20.27 10.53 2.66
CA LEU A 273 -19.25 11.53 2.36
C LEU A 273 -19.07 12.49 3.54
N LEU A 274 -17.88 13.03 3.68
CA LEU A 274 -17.64 14.15 4.59
C LEU A 274 -18.49 15.35 4.16
N PRO A 275 -19.00 16.15 5.12
CA PRO A 275 -19.71 17.37 4.81
C PRO A 275 -18.80 18.37 4.10
N GLU A 276 -19.41 19.37 3.43
CA GLU A 276 -18.66 20.47 2.83
C GLU A 276 -17.92 21.29 3.92
N PRO A 277 -16.79 21.92 3.59
CA PRO A 277 -16.04 22.75 4.53
C PRO A 277 -16.96 23.79 5.22
N GLY A 278 -16.87 23.86 6.54
CA GLY A 278 -17.67 24.74 7.38
C GLY A 278 -19.03 24.18 7.82
N GLN A 279 -19.41 23.00 7.38
CA GLN A 279 -20.59 22.29 7.89
C GLN A 279 -20.22 21.46 9.13
N PRO A 280 -21.18 21.21 10.05
CA PRO A 280 -20.97 20.31 11.16
C PRO A 280 -20.58 18.90 10.68
N VAL A 281 -19.59 18.32 11.33
CA VAL A 281 -19.12 16.96 11.00
C VAL A 281 -19.82 15.97 11.94
N HIS A 282 -20.68 15.14 11.35
CA HIS A 282 -21.39 14.07 12.05
C HIS A 282 -21.20 12.77 11.28
N GLY A 283 -20.50 11.82 11.88
CA GLY A 283 -20.26 10.50 11.31
C GLY A 283 -20.97 9.39 12.08
N GLY A 284 -21.52 8.42 11.37
CA GLY A 284 -22.33 7.35 11.97
C GLY A 284 -23.80 7.74 12.19
N PRO A 285 -24.62 6.89 12.85
CA PRO A 285 -24.23 5.54 13.34
C PRO A 285 -24.03 4.51 12.22
N ASP A 286 -24.56 4.78 11.03
CA ASP A 286 -24.55 3.84 9.91
C ASP A 286 -23.48 4.24 8.89
N LEU A 287 -22.65 3.26 8.50
CA LEU A 287 -21.66 3.41 7.44
C LEU A 287 -21.79 2.25 6.44
N THR A 288 -21.71 2.56 5.15
CA THR A 288 -21.81 1.57 4.08
C THR A 288 -20.52 1.56 3.26
N PHE A 289 -19.82 0.44 3.24
CA PHE A 289 -18.65 0.24 2.39
C PHE A 289 -19.03 -0.62 1.18
N LYS A 290 -18.51 -0.24 0.01
CA LYS A 290 -18.64 -1.00 -1.22
C LYS A 290 -17.36 -1.78 -1.48
N ALA A 291 -17.48 -3.09 -1.74
CA ALA A 291 -16.34 -3.94 -2.04
C ALA A 291 -16.65 -4.86 -3.22
N LEU A 292 -15.78 -4.89 -4.21
CA LEU A 292 -15.78 -5.90 -5.26
C LEU A 292 -14.86 -7.05 -4.82
N LEU A 293 -15.46 -8.19 -4.46
CA LEU A 293 -14.75 -9.38 -3.99
C LEU A 293 -14.58 -10.34 -5.17
N PRO A 294 -13.37 -10.49 -5.74
CA PRO A 294 -13.23 -11.13 -7.06
C PRO A 294 -13.39 -12.64 -7.05
N LYS A 295 -13.24 -13.30 -5.90
CA LYS A 295 -13.22 -14.76 -5.77
C LYS A 295 -14.07 -15.22 -4.60
N ALA A 296 -14.68 -16.39 -4.73
CA ALA A 296 -15.33 -17.06 -3.62
C ALA A 296 -14.32 -17.56 -2.59
N GLY A 297 -14.70 -17.54 -1.32
CA GLY A 297 -13.86 -17.96 -0.20
C GLY A 297 -14.07 -17.11 1.03
N ARG A 298 -13.23 -17.31 2.04
CA ARG A 298 -13.26 -16.50 3.26
C ARG A 298 -12.38 -15.29 3.13
N TYR A 299 -12.87 -14.17 3.67
CA TYR A 299 -12.16 -12.90 3.71
C TYR A 299 -12.12 -12.37 5.14
N ARG A 300 -10.98 -11.84 5.53
CA ARG A 300 -10.83 -11.05 6.73
C ARG A 300 -11.08 -9.58 6.40
N VAL A 301 -11.87 -8.92 7.23
CA VAL A 301 -12.28 -7.52 7.07
C VAL A 301 -11.81 -6.76 8.31
N TRP A 302 -10.98 -5.74 8.14
CA TRP A 302 -10.61 -4.82 9.22
C TRP A 302 -11.18 -3.46 8.89
N THR A 303 -11.90 -2.88 9.85
CA THR A 303 -12.48 -1.54 9.71
C THR A 303 -11.93 -0.64 10.81
N GLN A 304 -11.35 0.47 10.40
CA GLN A 304 -10.85 1.52 11.29
C GLN A 304 -11.87 2.65 11.36
N LEU A 305 -12.19 3.04 12.58
CA LEU A 305 -13.10 4.14 12.92
C LEU A 305 -12.38 5.06 13.91
N LYS A 306 -12.63 6.38 13.81
CA LYS A 306 -12.07 7.36 14.74
C LYS A 306 -13.18 7.99 15.54
N ARG A 307 -13.01 8.01 16.86
CA ARG A 307 -13.88 8.70 17.82
C ARG A 307 -13.08 9.25 18.98
N ARG A 308 -13.34 10.48 19.40
CA ARG A 308 -12.66 11.17 20.53
C ARG A 308 -11.14 11.13 20.39
N GLY A 309 -10.64 11.39 19.19
CA GLY A 309 -9.21 11.39 18.86
C GLY A 309 -8.56 10.01 18.75
N VAL A 310 -9.27 8.90 19.02
CA VAL A 310 -8.73 7.54 19.03
C VAL A 310 -9.19 6.77 17.80
N VAL A 311 -8.23 6.20 17.05
CA VAL A 311 -8.51 5.26 15.96
C VAL A 311 -8.60 3.85 16.53
N SER A 312 -9.72 3.19 16.30
CA SER A 312 -9.98 1.82 16.75
C SER A 312 -10.25 0.91 15.55
N THR A 313 -9.78 -0.33 15.64
CA THR A 313 -9.95 -1.32 14.57
C THR A 313 -10.87 -2.45 15.07
N VAL A 314 -11.90 -2.76 14.30
CA VAL A 314 -12.70 -3.98 14.46
C VAL A 314 -12.39 -4.93 13.31
N ALA A 315 -12.57 -6.23 13.55
CA ALA A 315 -12.24 -7.24 12.56
C ALA A 315 -13.34 -8.30 12.47
N PHE A 316 -13.78 -8.57 11.24
CA PHE A 316 -14.79 -9.58 10.92
C PHE A 316 -14.20 -10.63 9.98
N THR A 317 -14.87 -11.77 9.88
CA THR A 317 -14.55 -12.78 8.85
C THR A 317 -15.84 -13.15 8.13
N VAL A 318 -15.84 -12.97 6.82
CA VAL A 318 -17.03 -13.18 5.99
C VAL A 318 -16.80 -14.28 4.95
N ASP A 319 -17.86 -14.98 4.59
CA ASP A 319 -17.86 -15.94 3.49
C ASP A 319 -18.40 -15.26 2.22
N VAL A 320 -17.68 -15.47 1.12
CA VAL A 320 -18.05 -15.01 -0.22
C VAL A 320 -18.39 -16.22 -1.07
N GLN A 321 -19.58 -16.26 -1.59
CA GLN A 321 -20.12 -17.37 -2.38
C GLN A 321 -19.69 -17.27 -3.84
N SER A 322 -19.62 -18.41 -4.52
CA SER A 322 -19.52 -18.42 -5.98
C SER A 322 -20.78 -17.83 -6.61
N PRO A 323 -20.68 -17.13 -7.74
CA PRO A 323 -21.88 -16.79 -8.50
C PRO A 323 -22.68 -18.05 -8.81
N SER A 324 -23.97 -18.02 -8.53
CA SER A 324 -24.86 -19.12 -8.95
C SER A 324 -24.78 -19.22 -10.48
N GLY A 325 -24.35 -20.35 -10.99
CA GLY A 325 -24.32 -20.58 -12.44
C GLY A 325 -25.71 -20.34 -13.03
N ARG A 326 -25.78 -19.48 -14.05
CA ARG A 326 -26.93 -19.41 -14.95
C ARG A 326 -26.82 -20.48 -16.00
#